data_b8dba9556d4151967fd2bd35c41699c4
#
_entry.id   b8dba9556d4151967fd2bd35c41699c4
#
_cell.length_a   1.000
_cell.length_b   1.000
_cell.length_c   1.000
_cell.angle_alpha   90.00
_cell.angle_beta   90.00
_cell.angle_gamma   90.00
#
_symmetry.space_group_name_H-M   'P 1'
#
loop_
_entity.id
_entity.type
_entity.pdbx_description
1 polymer ?
#
loop_
_entity_poly.entity_id
_entity_poly.type
_entity_poly.pdbx_seq_one_letter_code
_entity_poly.pdbx_strand_id
1 'polypeptide(L)'
;MLAAPALASAGAPADVRLRVEGSASTLLERTTLRTTTTPVNKDGMPGHECTGTSAAGALEVGLAGDWSGTFYSGLGYTVERVRGERHSFPQPDFFELWLNNRSLQVGVCGIELQQGDDVLLLVAHCEVGPPPSYSCLNAPVLPLGLVVPGTAAPGAPFDVSVVEYAANGTASPVAGATIAGGDAPAQTNAAGVASVVVSAGGPHTLKASKPGRARSAGEQLCATTGADGLCGTAQAAAAPETPAAGQPAACDTNGRDGRCATRDLSAPAANIRSIAEGARFARGHGPRELRVDVDPDPSGLLGVKLRLTRVDHGRCSYFSGRSERFVVTGRGSCRASDGFWFAVGDREETSYLLPSRLPRGRYVLDANAIDKAYNRDDERRRGANRVVFHVG
;
A
#
# COMPACT_ATOMS: atom_id res chain seq x y z
N MET A 1 18.85 41.50 -10.95
CA MET A 1 17.52 40.92 -10.67
C MET A 1 17.77 39.44 -10.41
N LEU A 2 17.80 39.02 -9.14
CA LEU A 2 17.90 37.63 -8.76
C LEU A 2 16.49 37.04 -8.87
N ALA A 3 16.30 36.03 -9.72
CA ALA A 3 15.05 35.30 -9.81
C ALA A 3 14.85 34.56 -8.50
N ALA A 4 13.74 34.81 -7.83
CA ALA A 4 13.32 34.01 -6.67
C ALA A 4 13.12 32.55 -7.12
N PRO A 5 13.56 31.56 -6.33
CA PRO A 5 13.27 30.17 -6.65
C PRO A 5 11.75 29.97 -6.66
N ALA A 6 11.23 29.37 -7.73
CA ALA A 6 9.84 29.00 -7.82
C ALA A 6 9.52 28.00 -6.69
N LEU A 7 8.64 28.39 -5.77
CA LEU A 7 8.05 27.47 -4.81
C LEU A 7 7.43 26.29 -5.58
N ALA A 8 7.77 25.09 -5.19
CA ALA A 8 7.10 23.90 -5.71
C ALA A 8 5.59 24.09 -5.54
N SER A 9 4.83 23.91 -6.62
CA SER A 9 3.37 24.05 -6.56
C SER A 9 2.83 23.05 -5.55
N ALA A 10 2.18 23.53 -4.48
CA ALA A 10 1.56 22.68 -3.49
C ALA A 10 0.56 21.72 -4.17
N GLY A 11 0.69 20.43 -3.89
CA GLY A 11 -0.25 19.41 -4.34
C GLY A 11 -1.64 19.63 -3.71
N ALA A 12 -2.63 18.85 -4.15
CA ALA A 12 -3.92 18.79 -3.44
C ALA A 12 -3.78 17.97 -2.14
N PRO A 13 -4.47 18.34 -1.04
CA PRO A 13 -4.49 17.52 0.17
C PRO A 13 -4.92 16.08 -0.11
N ALA A 14 -4.18 15.12 0.44
CA ALA A 14 -4.36 13.69 0.20
C ALA A 14 -4.52 12.93 1.52
N ASP A 15 -5.30 11.85 1.51
CA ASP A 15 -5.35 10.91 2.62
C ASP A 15 -4.17 9.95 2.49
N VAL A 16 -3.31 9.94 3.50
CA VAL A 16 -2.07 9.18 3.54
C VAL A 16 -1.97 8.41 4.84
N ARG A 17 -1.11 7.40 4.89
CA ARG A 17 -0.76 6.71 6.12
C ARG A 17 0.61 7.17 6.58
N LEU A 18 0.73 7.46 7.86
CA LEU A 18 2.00 7.83 8.49
C LEU A 18 2.31 6.88 9.64
N ARG A 19 3.55 6.46 9.73
CA ARG A 19 4.12 5.71 10.84
C ARG A 19 5.51 6.25 11.18
N VAL A 20 5.85 6.27 12.48
CA VAL A 20 7.21 6.64 12.92
C VAL A 20 7.75 5.57 13.86
N GLU A 21 8.86 4.96 13.47
CA GLU A 21 9.58 3.96 14.24
C GLU A 21 10.85 4.57 14.84
N GLY A 22 10.88 4.66 16.14
CA GLY A 22 12.07 5.02 16.89
C GLY A 22 13.03 3.83 17.07
N SER A 23 14.17 4.05 17.69
CA SER A 23 15.17 3.01 17.92
C SER A 23 14.65 1.88 18.83
N ALA A 24 14.01 2.20 19.93
CA ALA A 24 13.52 1.22 20.90
C ALA A 24 12.01 0.96 20.81
N SER A 25 11.20 1.93 20.39
CA SER A 25 9.74 1.85 20.38
C SER A 25 9.13 2.52 19.15
N THR A 26 7.88 2.20 18.87
CA THR A 26 7.09 2.94 17.87
C THR A 26 6.71 4.30 18.46
N LEU A 27 7.08 5.38 17.78
CA LEU A 27 6.76 6.74 18.19
C LEU A 27 5.38 7.19 17.71
N LEU A 28 4.97 6.69 16.55
CA LEU A 28 3.62 6.86 16.02
C LEU A 28 3.19 5.57 15.32
N GLU A 29 2.14 4.93 15.81
CA GLU A 29 1.52 3.79 15.11
C GLU A 29 0.94 4.25 13.77
N ARG A 30 0.87 3.33 12.80
CA ARG A 30 0.35 3.63 11.47
C ARG A 30 -1.05 4.25 11.58
N THR A 31 -1.13 5.52 11.21
CA THR A 31 -2.34 6.34 11.29
C THR A 31 -2.70 6.89 9.92
N THR A 32 -3.96 6.81 9.54
CA THR A 32 -4.47 7.52 8.36
C THR A 32 -4.75 8.96 8.73
N LEU A 33 -4.23 9.87 7.94
CA LEU A 33 -4.43 11.32 8.11
C LEU A 33 -4.59 11.99 6.75
N ARG A 34 -5.14 13.18 6.74
CA ARG A 34 -5.22 14.03 5.56
C ARG A 34 -4.19 15.14 5.65
N THR A 35 -3.35 15.28 4.61
CA THR A 35 -2.43 16.42 4.49
C THR A 35 -3.20 17.72 4.31
N THR A 36 -2.55 18.86 4.54
CA THR A 36 -3.17 20.19 4.44
C THR A 36 -2.45 21.05 3.40
N THR A 37 -2.96 22.23 3.11
CA THR A 37 -2.26 23.22 2.30
C THR A 37 -1.44 24.20 3.14
N THR A 38 -1.52 24.12 4.47
CA THR A 38 -0.81 25.02 5.38
C THR A 38 0.69 24.73 5.31
N PRO A 39 1.53 25.71 4.96
CA PRO A 39 2.97 25.52 4.94
C PRO A 39 3.53 25.14 6.32
N VAL A 40 4.58 24.33 6.32
CA VAL A 40 5.29 23.90 7.52
C VAL A 40 6.64 24.60 7.58
N ASN A 41 6.88 25.35 8.66
CA ASN A 41 8.15 26.00 8.95
C ASN A 41 8.53 25.71 10.42
N LYS A 42 9.65 25.03 10.64
CA LYS A 42 10.07 24.56 11.99
C LYS A 42 11.11 25.44 12.67
N ASP A 43 11.71 26.38 11.97
CA ASP A 43 12.74 27.27 12.50
C ASP A 43 12.37 28.77 12.42
N GLY A 44 11.23 29.08 11.81
CA GLY A 44 10.72 30.45 11.66
C GLY A 44 11.48 31.31 10.64
N MET A 45 12.42 30.72 9.87
CA MET A 45 13.20 31.46 8.88
C MET A 45 12.42 31.58 7.57
N PRO A 46 12.34 32.78 6.99
CA PRO A 46 11.72 32.95 5.67
C PRO A 46 12.43 32.13 4.58
N GLY A 47 11.65 31.47 3.75
CA GLY A 47 12.16 30.61 2.66
C GLY A 47 12.46 29.16 3.08
N HIS A 48 12.19 28.79 4.36
CA HIS A 48 12.31 27.43 4.87
C HIS A 48 10.97 26.72 4.98
N GLU A 49 9.97 27.17 4.23
CA GLU A 49 8.63 26.55 4.21
C GLU A 49 8.62 25.30 3.35
N CYS A 50 8.13 24.20 3.91
CA CYS A 50 7.68 23.04 3.15
C CYS A 50 6.19 23.17 2.84
N THR A 51 5.74 22.57 1.76
CA THR A 51 4.29 22.48 1.49
C THR A 51 3.60 21.60 2.53
N GLY A 52 2.39 21.96 2.93
CA GLY A 52 1.60 21.14 3.85
C GLY A 52 1.10 19.83 3.23
N THR A 53 1.26 19.65 1.91
CA THR A 53 0.98 18.43 1.16
C THR A 53 2.19 17.49 1.03
N SER A 54 3.35 17.91 1.55
CA SER A 54 4.58 17.11 1.58
C SER A 54 4.63 16.11 2.75
N ALA A 55 5.70 15.33 2.81
CA ALA A 55 5.95 14.45 3.96
C ALA A 55 6.12 15.26 5.26
N ALA A 56 6.65 16.50 5.21
CA ALA A 56 6.68 17.41 6.35
C ALA A 56 5.28 17.76 6.84
N GLY A 57 4.34 18.01 5.92
CA GLY A 57 2.94 18.26 6.25
C GLY A 57 2.27 17.05 6.92
N ALA A 58 2.54 15.84 6.44
CA ALA A 58 2.06 14.61 7.09
C ALA A 58 2.61 14.46 8.51
N LEU A 59 3.90 14.73 8.73
CA LEU A 59 4.52 14.74 10.07
C LEU A 59 3.89 15.81 10.97
N GLU A 60 3.63 17.00 10.44
CA GLU A 60 3.01 18.10 11.20
C GLU A 60 1.63 17.70 11.72
N VAL A 61 0.79 17.13 10.86
CA VAL A 61 -0.54 16.66 11.22
C VAL A 61 -0.49 15.46 12.16
N GLY A 62 0.26 14.41 11.78
CA GLY A 62 0.27 13.13 12.49
C GLY A 62 0.93 13.19 13.87
N LEU A 63 1.85 14.12 14.07
CA LEU A 63 2.54 14.34 15.34
C LEU A 63 2.01 15.56 16.10
N ALA A 64 0.97 16.23 15.58
CA ALA A 64 0.45 17.48 16.15
C ALA A 64 1.54 18.54 16.36
N GLY A 65 2.49 18.64 15.43
CA GLY A 65 3.61 19.57 15.48
C GLY A 65 4.78 19.11 16.36
N ASP A 66 4.72 17.99 17.07
CA ASP A 66 5.77 17.54 17.98
C ASP A 66 6.90 16.81 17.28
N TRP A 67 7.54 17.54 16.38
CA TRP A 67 8.78 17.16 15.70
C TRP A 67 9.61 18.41 15.40
N SER A 68 10.92 18.23 15.18
CA SER A 68 11.82 19.30 14.74
C SER A 68 12.96 18.74 13.89
N GLY A 69 13.62 19.62 13.16
CA GLY A 69 14.73 19.26 12.29
C GLY A 69 15.51 20.48 11.85
N THR A 70 16.62 20.27 11.16
CA THR A 70 17.46 21.30 10.58
C THR A 70 17.16 21.44 9.09
N PHE A 71 17.00 22.68 8.62
CA PHE A 71 16.79 22.97 7.21
C PHE A 71 18.14 23.07 6.48
N TYR A 72 18.23 22.36 5.37
CA TYR A 72 19.37 22.45 4.45
C TYR A 72 18.92 22.91 3.08
N SER A 73 19.57 23.94 2.54
CA SER A 73 19.25 24.47 1.22
C SER A 73 19.34 23.37 0.15
N GLY A 74 18.29 23.22 -0.64
CA GLY A 74 18.20 22.20 -1.68
C GLY A 74 17.73 20.81 -1.20
N LEU A 75 17.74 20.54 0.10
CA LEU A 75 17.26 19.29 0.70
C LEU A 75 15.93 19.49 1.46
N GLY A 76 15.75 20.64 2.09
CA GLY A 76 14.66 20.90 3.02
C GLY A 76 15.00 20.42 4.45
N TYR A 77 13.99 20.14 5.28
CA TYR A 77 14.22 19.65 6.64
C TYR A 77 14.69 18.20 6.65
N THR A 78 15.78 17.95 7.38
CA THR A 78 16.09 16.63 7.95
C THR A 78 15.47 16.55 9.34
N VAL A 79 14.79 15.45 9.65
CA VAL A 79 14.14 15.30 10.96
C VAL A 79 15.19 14.90 11.99
N GLU A 80 15.22 15.61 13.11
CA GLU A 80 16.18 15.35 14.20
C GLU A 80 15.51 14.94 15.52
N ARG A 81 14.25 15.31 15.70
CA ARG A 81 13.47 14.97 16.89
C ARG A 81 12.05 14.62 16.52
N VAL A 82 11.57 13.53 17.05
CA VAL A 82 10.15 13.17 17.03
C VAL A 82 9.75 12.84 18.47
N ARG A 83 8.79 13.61 19.00
CA ARG A 83 8.39 13.50 20.41
C ARG A 83 9.62 13.61 21.33
N GLY A 84 9.85 12.62 22.20
CA GLY A 84 11.00 12.61 23.12
C GLY A 84 12.30 12.06 22.54
N GLU A 85 12.27 11.44 21.35
CA GLU A 85 13.44 10.79 20.74
C GLU A 85 14.18 11.74 19.81
N ARG A 86 15.52 11.79 19.93
CA ARG A 86 16.38 12.69 19.13
C ARG A 86 17.51 11.92 18.48
N HIS A 87 17.64 12.12 17.17
CA HIS A 87 18.72 11.62 16.33
C HIS A 87 19.05 12.68 15.29
N SER A 88 20.31 13.04 15.13
CA SER A 88 20.69 14.10 14.20
C SER A 88 21.89 13.72 13.35
N PHE A 89 21.73 13.80 12.03
CA PHE A 89 22.85 13.71 11.11
C PHE A 89 23.88 14.83 11.40
N PRO A 90 25.20 14.58 11.35
CA PRO A 90 25.89 13.37 10.85
C PRO A 90 26.19 12.28 11.90
N GLN A 91 25.50 12.25 13.00
CA GLN A 91 25.63 11.14 13.94
C GLN A 91 25.20 9.81 13.27
N PRO A 92 25.69 8.66 13.76
CA PRO A 92 25.40 7.37 13.14
C PRO A 92 23.90 7.03 13.10
N ASP A 93 23.13 7.52 14.06
CA ASP A 93 21.69 7.34 14.11
C ASP A 93 20.98 8.59 13.60
N PHE A 94 20.07 8.43 12.66
CA PHE A 94 19.28 9.51 12.09
C PHE A 94 17.92 9.02 11.59
N PHE A 95 16.97 9.94 11.47
CA PHE A 95 15.67 9.62 10.89
C PHE A 95 15.75 9.56 9.37
N GLU A 96 15.36 8.41 8.79
CA GLU A 96 15.31 8.16 7.36
C GLU A 96 13.86 8.11 6.89
N LEU A 97 13.59 8.75 5.74
CA LEU A 97 12.26 8.78 5.13
C LEU A 97 12.09 7.63 4.13
N TRP A 98 11.00 6.91 4.27
CA TRP A 98 10.56 5.86 3.34
C TRP A 98 9.16 6.20 2.83
N LEU A 99 8.92 5.93 1.55
CA LEU A 99 7.63 6.11 0.91
C LEU A 99 7.25 4.85 0.14
N ASN A 100 6.08 4.28 0.46
CA ASN A 100 5.58 3.06 -0.18
C ASN A 100 6.63 1.93 -0.18
N ASN A 101 7.26 1.70 0.96
CA ASN A 101 8.32 0.72 1.21
C ASN A 101 9.62 0.97 0.42
N ARG A 102 9.91 2.20 0.02
CA ARG A 102 11.17 2.59 -0.64
C ARG A 102 11.87 3.69 0.16
N SER A 103 13.16 3.51 0.40
CA SER A 103 14.00 4.56 1.00
C SER A 103 14.13 5.75 0.05
N LEU A 104 14.05 6.93 0.62
CA LEU A 104 14.19 8.19 -0.11
C LEU A 104 15.41 8.96 0.41
N GLN A 105 16.26 9.39 -0.51
CA GLN A 105 17.46 10.17 -0.22
C GLN A 105 17.16 11.68 -0.33
N VAL A 106 16.07 12.12 0.32
CA VAL A 106 15.60 13.52 0.30
C VAL A 106 15.07 13.90 1.67
N GLY A 107 15.09 15.18 1.99
CA GLY A 107 14.43 15.71 3.18
C GLY A 107 12.90 15.66 3.05
N VAL A 108 12.22 15.82 4.16
CA VAL A 108 10.75 15.64 4.23
C VAL A 108 9.97 16.70 3.45
N CYS A 109 10.61 17.80 3.01
CA CYS A 109 9.99 18.81 2.15
C CYS A 109 9.98 18.41 0.66
N GLY A 110 10.90 17.52 0.24
CA GLY A 110 11.15 17.19 -1.17
C GLY A 110 10.13 16.25 -1.80
N ILE A 111 9.15 15.77 -1.05
CA ILE A 111 8.17 14.78 -1.51
C ILE A 111 6.76 15.28 -1.30
N GLU A 112 6.06 15.56 -2.40
CA GLU A 112 4.62 15.80 -2.43
C GLU A 112 3.89 14.47 -2.35
N LEU A 113 3.04 14.32 -1.32
CA LEU A 113 2.30 13.09 -1.05
C LEU A 113 1.03 13.03 -1.90
N GLN A 114 0.61 11.81 -2.19
CA GLN A 114 -0.57 11.50 -2.97
C GLN A 114 -1.51 10.58 -2.21
N GLN A 115 -2.76 10.54 -2.69
CA GLN A 115 -3.80 9.70 -2.10
C GLN A 115 -3.32 8.24 -1.97
N GLY A 116 -3.37 7.73 -0.73
CA GLY A 116 -3.01 6.36 -0.39
C GLY A 116 -1.52 6.11 -0.16
N ASP A 117 -0.68 7.14 -0.22
CA ASP A 117 0.74 6.98 0.10
C ASP A 117 0.95 6.49 1.54
N ASP A 118 1.97 5.64 1.72
CA ASP A 118 2.39 5.09 3.01
C ASP A 118 3.76 5.66 3.37
N VAL A 119 3.78 6.56 4.34
CA VAL A 119 4.96 7.28 4.80
C VAL A 119 5.47 6.60 6.06
N LEU A 120 6.73 6.20 6.05
CA LEU A 120 7.44 5.69 7.21
C LEU A 120 8.67 6.56 7.46
N LEU A 121 8.76 7.07 8.67
CA LEU A 121 10.00 7.63 9.21
C LEU A 121 10.57 6.61 10.19
N LEU A 122 11.80 6.18 9.99
CA LEU A 122 12.46 5.21 10.88
C LEU A 122 13.84 5.72 11.31
N VAL A 123 14.33 5.24 12.45
CA VAL A 123 15.70 5.48 12.85
C VAL A 123 16.62 4.51 12.10
N ALA A 124 17.41 5.06 11.20
CA ALA A 124 18.48 4.37 10.49
C ALA A 124 19.78 4.48 11.28
N HIS A 125 20.68 3.53 11.07
CA HIS A 125 22.02 3.53 11.63
C HIS A 125 23.04 3.47 10.50
N CYS A 126 23.99 4.42 10.45
CA CYS A 126 25.03 4.49 9.44
C CYS A 126 26.35 4.93 10.04
N GLU A 127 27.24 3.98 10.26
CA GLU A 127 28.66 4.29 10.53
C GLU A 127 29.30 4.73 9.23
N VAL A 128 29.54 6.02 9.09
CA VAL A 128 30.11 6.59 7.87
C VAL A 128 31.56 6.21 7.72
N GLY A 129 31.91 5.58 6.60
CA GLY A 129 33.28 5.23 6.25
C GLY A 129 34.16 6.45 5.99
N PRO A 130 35.49 6.26 5.99
CA PRO A 130 36.42 7.35 5.74
C PRO A 130 36.32 7.89 4.30
N PRO A 131 36.78 9.14 4.08
CA PRO A 131 36.88 9.69 2.73
C PRO A 131 37.68 8.76 1.78
N PRO A 132 37.36 8.75 0.48
CA PRO A 132 36.38 9.58 -0.23
C PRO A 132 34.97 8.97 -0.35
N SER A 133 34.73 7.75 0.12
CA SER A 133 33.48 7.05 -0.20
C SER A 133 32.28 7.47 0.66
N TYR A 134 32.49 7.87 1.90
CA TYR A 134 31.42 8.23 2.86
C TYR A 134 30.20 7.27 2.87
N SER A 135 30.43 6.02 2.52
CA SER A 135 29.39 4.99 2.53
C SER A 135 29.17 4.44 3.94
N CYS A 136 27.98 3.95 4.24
CA CYS A 136 27.74 3.24 5.49
C CYS A 136 28.51 1.92 5.54
N LEU A 137 29.25 1.71 6.62
CA LEU A 137 30.05 0.49 6.87
C LEU A 137 29.20 -0.66 7.40
N ASN A 138 28.07 -0.35 8.02
CA ASN A 138 27.13 -1.32 8.58
C ASN A 138 25.99 -1.64 7.62
N ALA A 139 25.30 -2.75 7.89
CA ALA A 139 24.09 -3.09 7.17
C ALA A 139 22.96 -2.09 7.48
N PRO A 140 22.15 -1.69 6.48
CA PRO A 140 21.06 -0.75 6.69
C PRO A 140 19.97 -1.35 7.61
N VAL A 141 19.29 -0.48 8.37
CA VAL A 141 18.07 -0.82 9.10
C VAL A 141 16.92 -0.89 8.12
N LEU A 142 16.47 -2.10 7.79
CA LEU A 142 15.38 -2.32 6.85
C LEU A 142 14.04 -2.41 7.59
N PRO A 143 12.95 -1.84 7.05
CA PRO A 143 11.63 -1.96 7.64
C PRO A 143 11.02 -3.33 7.39
N LEU A 144 10.36 -3.86 8.42
CA LEU A 144 9.56 -5.07 8.32
C LEU A 144 8.15 -4.77 7.80
N GLY A 145 7.65 -5.66 6.96
CA GLY A 145 6.23 -5.80 6.61
C GLY A 145 5.66 -7.05 7.24
N LEU A 146 4.43 -6.99 7.72
CA LEU A 146 3.68 -8.11 8.26
C LEU A 146 2.41 -8.32 7.45
N VAL A 147 2.16 -9.54 7.01
CA VAL A 147 0.93 -9.93 6.31
C VAL A 147 0.14 -10.85 7.23
N VAL A 148 -1.09 -10.45 7.53
CA VAL A 148 -2.00 -11.13 8.45
C VAL A 148 -3.31 -11.41 7.70
N PRO A 149 -3.97 -12.56 7.88
CA PRO A 149 -5.32 -12.76 7.36
C PRO A 149 -6.27 -11.75 8.02
N GLY A 150 -7.28 -11.30 7.28
CA GLY A 150 -8.28 -10.37 7.84
C GLY A 150 -9.07 -10.96 8.99
N THR A 151 -9.28 -12.31 8.97
CA THR A 151 -10.00 -13.06 10.00
C THR A 151 -9.32 -14.39 10.30
N ALA A 152 -9.49 -14.89 11.53
CA ALA A 152 -9.11 -16.26 11.93
C ALA A 152 -10.13 -16.79 12.93
N ALA A 153 -10.27 -18.13 13.02
CA ALA A 153 -11.11 -18.73 14.04
C ALA A 153 -10.42 -18.62 15.43
N PRO A 154 -11.13 -18.21 16.49
CA PRO A 154 -10.57 -18.15 17.84
C PRO A 154 -10.00 -19.50 18.28
N GLY A 155 -8.80 -19.51 18.83
CA GLY A 155 -8.11 -20.71 19.31
C GLY A 155 -7.53 -21.62 18.21
N ALA A 156 -7.80 -21.36 16.93
CA ALA A 156 -7.19 -22.09 15.83
C ALA A 156 -5.87 -21.42 15.37
N PRO A 157 -4.84 -22.21 15.01
CA PRO A 157 -3.62 -21.63 14.44
C PRO A 157 -3.88 -21.10 13.04
N PHE A 158 -3.24 -19.98 12.71
CA PHE A 158 -3.23 -19.38 11.38
C PHE A 158 -1.83 -18.86 11.03
N ASP A 159 -1.52 -18.85 9.76
CA ASP A 159 -0.21 -18.39 9.29
C ASP A 159 -0.17 -16.88 9.04
N VAL A 160 0.94 -16.28 9.45
CA VAL A 160 1.33 -14.91 9.13
C VAL A 160 2.69 -14.91 8.43
N SER A 161 2.96 -13.93 7.59
CA SER A 161 4.26 -13.83 6.94
C SER A 161 4.92 -12.48 7.19
N VAL A 162 6.24 -12.51 7.39
CA VAL A 162 7.08 -11.33 7.59
C VAL A 162 8.07 -11.20 6.44
N VAL A 163 8.12 -10.00 5.89
CA VAL A 163 9.10 -9.60 4.89
C VAL A 163 9.91 -8.40 5.38
N GLU A 164 11.10 -8.19 4.84
CA GLU A 164 11.82 -6.93 4.92
C GLU A 164 11.87 -6.27 3.55
N TYR A 165 11.87 -4.94 3.53
CA TYR A 165 11.96 -4.19 2.30
C TYR A 165 13.37 -3.62 2.12
N ALA A 166 14.03 -3.97 1.04
CA ALA A 166 15.26 -3.30 0.62
C ALA A 166 14.97 -1.84 0.21
N ALA A 167 15.99 -0.99 0.15
CA ALA A 167 15.85 0.43 -0.20
C ALA A 167 15.09 0.69 -1.51
N ASN A 168 15.18 -0.21 -2.46
CA ASN A 168 14.44 -0.15 -3.73
C ASN A 168 13.00 -0.69 -3.66
N GLY A 169 12.53 -1.10 -2.47
CA GLY A 169 11.19 -1.67 -2.25
C GLY A 169 11.05 -3.16 -2.57
N THR A 170 12.14 -3.86 -2.85
CA THR A 170 12.09 -5.32 -3.02
C THR A 170 11.85 -5.98 -1.68
N ALA A 171 10.81 -6.83 -1.60
CA ALA A 171 10.48 -7.58 -0.40
C ALA A 171 11.20 -8.94 -0.40
N SER A 172 11.73 -9.35 0.76
CA SER A 172 12.34 -10.65 1.01
C SER A 172 11.83 -11.25 2.31
N PRO A 173 11.61 -12.57 2.40
CA PRO A 173 11.13 -13.21 3.62
C PRO A 173 12.15 -13.08 4.75
N VAL A 174 11.67 -12.98 5.99
CA VAL A 174 12.50 -12.79 7.20
C VAL A 174 12.33 -13.95 8.15
N ALA A 175 13.39 -14.74 8.34
CA ALA A 175 13.45 -15.78 9.37
C ALA A 175 13.75 -15.18 10.75
N GLY A 176 13.21 -15.80 11.82
CA GLY A 176 13.49 -15.41 13.20
C GLY A 176 12.93 -14.04 13.61
N ALA A 177 11.96 -13.50 12.86
CA ALA A 177 11.18 -12.35 13.31
C ALA A 177 10.17 -12.80 14.37
N THR A 178 10.01 -12.02 15.44
CA THR A 178 9.05 -12.27 16.51
C THR A 178 7.76 -11.54 16.21
N ILE A 179 6.63 -12.26 16.22
CA ILE A 179 5.28 -11.71 16.11
C ILE A 179 4.69 -11.65 17.51
N ALA A 180 4.25 -10.46 17.91
CA ALA A 180 3.50 -10.20 19.13
C ALA A 180 2.03 -9.90 18.81
N GLY A 181 1.16 -10.03 19.82
CA GLY A 181 -0.29 -9.78 19.71
C GLY A 181 -1.14 -11.04 19.60
N GLY A 182 -0.54 -12.23 19.46
CA GLY A 182 -1.19 -13.51 19.71
C GLY A 182 -1.15 -13.92 21.18
N ASP A 183 -1.68 -15.10 21.52
CA ASP A 183 -1.68 -15.65 22.88
C ASP A 183 -0.26 -15.83 23.44
N ALA A 184 0.69 -16.14 22.55
CA ALA A 184 2.11 -16.19 22.84
C ALA A 184 2.91 -15.59 21.66
N PRO A 185 4.11 -15.05 21.90
CA PRO A 185 4.99 -14.66 20.81
C PRO A 185 5.35 -15.84 19.91
N ALA A 186 5.26 -15.64 18.59
CA ALA A 186 5.64 -16.62 17.58
C ALA A 186 6.88 -16.16 16.80
N GLN A 187 7.66 -17.09 16.27
CA GLN A 187 8.83 -16.78 15.44
C GLN A 187 8.66 -17.30 14.02
N THR A 188 9.11 -16.51 13.04
CA THR A 188 9.10 -16.92 11.65
C THR A 188 10.18 -17.94 11.34
N ASN A 189 9.83 -18.92 10.48
CA ASN A 189 10.73 -19.91 9.91
C ASN A 189 11.58 -19.33 8.76
N ALA A 190 12.35 -20.16 8.08
CA ALA A 190 13.22 -19.75 6.94
C ALA A 190 12.43 -19.13 5.77
N ALA A 191 11.16 -19.46 5.59
CA ALA A 191 10.28 -18.87 4.59
C ALA A 191 9.61 -17.57 5.04
N GLY A 192 9.94 -17.06 6.24
CA GLY A 192 9.34 -15.86 6.80
C GLY A 192 7.93 -16.08 7.36
N VAL A 193 7.52 -17.33 7.56
CA VAL A 193 6.15 -17.70 8.03
C VAL A 193 6.18 -18.14 9.47
N ALA A 194 5.20 -17.68 10.26
CA ALA A 194 4.94 -18.13 11.62
C ALA A 194 3.48 -18.51 11.78
N SER A 195 3.22 -19.54 12.59
CA SER A 195 1.87 -19.91 13.02
C SER A 195 1.55 -19.20 14.33
N VAL A 196 0.42 -18.49 14.36
CA VAL A 196 -0.05 -17.69 15.49
C VAL A 196 -1.40 -18.21 15.95
N VAL A 197 -1.65 -18.18 17.26
CA VAL A 197 -2.96 -18.48 17.85
C VAL A 197 -3.47 -17.25 18.59
N VAL A 198 -4.76 -16.98 18.44
CA VAL A 198 -5.51 -15.96 19.17
C VAL A 198 -6.78 -16.59 19.70
N SER A 199 -6.86 -16.82 21.00
CA SER A 199 -8.00 -17.51 21.64
C SER A 199 -9.16 -16.58 21.95
N ALA A 200 -8.89 -15.30 22.25
CA ALA A 200 -9.93 -14.32 22.50
C ALA A 200 -10.60 -13.90 21.19
N GLY A 201 -11.92 -13.88 21.15
CA GLY A 201 -12.67 -13.33 20.02
C GLY A 201 -12.59 -11.80 19.96
N GLY A 202 -12.71 -11.23 18.77
CA GLY A 202 -12.70 -9.78 18.52
C GLY A 202 -11.48 -9.27 17.79
N PRO A 203 -11.28 -7.93 17.76
CA PRO A 203 -10.17 -7.30 17.06
C PRO A 203 -8.84 -7.50 17.82
N HIS A 204 -7.82 -7.89 17.08
CA HIS A 204 -6.44 -8.05 17.58
C HIS A 204 -5.48 -7.28 16.66
N THR A 205 -4.38 -6.81 17.24
CA THR A 205 -3.30 -6.17 16.50
C THR A 205 -2.04 -7.01 16.63
N LEU A 206 -1.55 -7.52 15.50
CA LEU A 206 -0.29 -8.24 15.44
C LEU A 206 0.83 -7.32 14.96
N LYS A 207 2.03 -7.49 15.48
CA LYS A 207 3.20 -6.69 15.13
C LYS A 207 4.45 -7.55 15.08
N ALA A 208 5.25 -7.38 14.02
CA ALA A 208 6.52 -8.08 13.86
C ALA A 208 7.70 -7.21 14.30
N SER A 209 8.68 -7.84 14.94
CA SER A 209 9.94 -7.21 15.33
C SER A 209 11.11 -8.15 15.11
N LYS A 210 12.30 -7.56 14.85
CA LYS A 210 13.56 -8.30 14.79
C LYS A 210 14.70 -7.34 15.13
N PRO A 211 15.71 -7.73 15.92
CA PRO A 211 16.89 -6.90 16.17
C PRO A 211 17.54 -6.43 14.86
N GLY A 212 17.95 -5.16 14.81
CA GLY A 212 18.55 -4.54 13.63
C GLY A 212 17.55 -4.27 12.47
N ARG A 213 16.25 -4.31 12.74
CA ARG A 213 15.19 -3.96 11.79
C ARG A 213 14.20 -2.99 12.42
N ALA A 214 13.64 -2.10 11.60
CA ALA A 214 12.48 -1.33 12.03
C ALA A 214 11.25 -2.25 12.08
N ARG A 215 10.47 -2.14 13.19
CA ARG A 215 9.29 -2.97 13.44
C ARG A 215 8.26 -2.81 12.31
N SER A 216 7.41 -3.81 12.10
CA SER A 216 6.30 -3.68 11.16
C SER A 216 5.26 -2.68 11.67
N ALA A 217 4.33 -2.27 10.81
CA ALA A 217 3.07 -1.70 11.29
C ALA A 217 2.30 -2.73 12.12
N GLY A 218 1.45 -2.26 13.02
CA GLY A 218 0.42 -3.09 13.64
C GLY A 218 -0.63 -3.48 12.59
N GLU A 219 -0.80 -4.77 12.34
CA GLU A 219 -1.78 -5.29 11.40
C GLU A 219 -2.98 -5.85 12.14
N GLN A 220 -4.18 -5.54 11.63
CA GLN A 220 -5.43 -5.91 12.28
C GLN A 220 -5.87 -7.30 11.85
N LEU A 221 -6.26 -8.11 12.84
CA LEU A 221 -6.91 -9.39 12.69
C LEU A 221 -8.23 -9.36 13.46
N CYS A 222 -9.29 -9.92 12.90
CA CYS A 222 -10.48 -10.26 13.67
C CYS A 222 -10.52 -11.76 13.99
N ALA A 223 -10.44 -12.12 15.27
CA ALA A 223 -10.70 -13.47 15.71
C ALA A 223 -12.21 -13.68 15.83
N THR A 224 -12.80 -14.45 14.91
CA THR A 224 -14.26 -14.64 14.82
C THR A 224 -14.60 -16.00 14.21
N THR A 225 -15.72 -16.56 14.67
CA THR A 225 -16.36 -17.73 14.06
C THR A 225 -17.20 -17.35 12.83
N GLY A 226 -17.33 -16.05 12.52
CA GLY A 226 -18.14 -15.53 11.44
C GLY A 226 -19.62 -15.32 11.77
N ALA A 227 -20.07 -15.78 12.97
CA ALA A 227 -21.47 -15.67 13.39
C ALA A 227 -21.60 -15.32 14.88
N ASP A 228 -20.63 -14.62 15.43
CA ASP A 228 -20.50 -14.30 16.86
C ASP A 228 -20.75 -12.81 17.20
N GLY A 229 -21.12 -12.01 16.22
CA GLY A 229 -21.35 -10.57 16.38
C GLY A 229 -20.06 -9.75 16.55
N LEU A 230 -18.89 -10.37 16.43
CA LEU A 230 -17.60 -9.68 16.58
C LEU A 230 -17.13 -9.06 15.26
N CYS A 231 -16.45 -7.93 15.35
CA CYS A 231 -15.87 -7.21 14.19
C CYS A 231 -16.88 -6.93 13.04
N GLY A 232 -18.14 -6.72 13.38
CA GLY A 232 -19.20 -6.47 12.39
C GLY A 232 -19.79 -7.74 11.77
N THR A 233 -19.43 -8.94 12.27
CA THR A 233 -20.13 -10.19 11.90
C THR A 233 -21.53 -10.22 12.55
N ALA A 234 -22.51 -10.85 11.88
CA ALA A 234 -23.81 -11.05 12.48
C ALA A 234 -23.69 -12.02 13.66
N GLN A 235 -24.39 -11.75 14.76
CA GLN A 235 -24.49 -12.72 15.87
C GLN A 235 -25.47 -13.83 15.44
N ALA A 236 -25.02 -15.09 15.54
CA ALA A 236 -25.93 -16.21 15.35
C ALA A 236 -27.10 -16.06 16.36
N ALA A 237 -28.32 -16.06 15.87
CA ALA A 237 -29.51 -16.11 16.75
C ALA A 237 -29.37 -17.36 17.64
N ALA A 238 -29.54 -17.20 18.97
CA ALA A 238 -29.65 -18.33 19.90
C ALA A 238 -30.67 -19.34 19.33
N ALA A 239 -30.29 -20.62 19.27
CA ALA A 239 -31.16 -21.65 18.71
C ALA A 239 -32.55 -21.53 19.37
N PRO A 240 -33.65 -21.31 18.62
CA PRO A 240 -34.96 -21.23 19.19
C PRO A 240 -35.31 -22.60 19.77
N GLU A 241 -35.75 -22.62 21.04
CA GLU A 241 -36.50 -23.73 21.60
C GLU A 241 -37.68 -23.97 20.63
N THR A 242 -37.81 -25.21 20.14
CA THR A 242 -38.73 -25.63 19.10
C THR A 242 -40.17 -25.19 19.39
N PRO A 243 -40.76 -24.31 18.64
CA PRO A 243 -42.21 -24.26 18.43
C PRO A 243 -42.56 -24.78 17.03
N ALA A 244 -43.69 -25.40 16.93
CA ALA A 244 -44.26 -26.08 15.77
C ALA A 244 -44.25 -25.25 14.48
N ALA A 245 -44.18 -25.98 13.33
CA ALA A 245 -44.22 -25.55 11.97
C ALA A 245 -45.14 -24.33 11.68
N GLY A 246 -44.50 -23.24 11.22
CA GLY A 246 -45.14 -22.10 10.58
C GLY A 246 -44.28 -21.61 9.42
N GLN A 247 -44.91 -21.32 8.29
CA GLN A 247 -44.35 -20.98 6.98
C GLN A 247 -43.11 -20.09 6.98
N PRO A 248 -42.15 -20.29 6.05
CA PRO A 248 -41.01 -19.40 5.93
C PRO A 248 -41.45 -18.03 5.40
N ALA A 249 -41.11 -16.98 6.15
CA ALA A 249 -41.22 -15.63 5.69
C ALA A 249 -40.21 -15.40 4.53
N ALA A 250 -40.72 -14.86 3.41
CA ALA A 250 -39.88 -14.51 2.28
C ALA A 250 -38.84 -13.44 2.69
N CYS A 251 -37.58 -13.68 2.35
CA CYS A 251 -36.51 -12.72 2.56
C CYS A 251 -36.63 -11.53 1.58
N ASP A 252 -36.48 -10.31 2.09
CA ASP A 252 -36.31 -9.14 1.24
C ASP A 252 -34.92 -9.16 0.61
N THR A 253 -34.87 -9.12 -0.73
CA THR A 253 -33.63 -9.19 -1.54
C THR A 253 -32.77 -7.92 -1.43
N ASN A 254 -33.20 -6.90 -0.69
CA ASN A 254 -32.51 -5.61 -0.59
C ASN A 254 -31.64 -5.44 0.67
N GLY A 255 -31.50 -6.48 1.51
CA GLY A 255 -30.53 -6.51 2.61
C GLY A 255 -30.66 -5.43 3.70
N ARG A 256 -31.80 -4.72 3.77
CA ARG A 256 -32.01 -3.62 4.75
C ARG A 256 -32.50 -4.07 6.11
N ASP A 257 -32.97 -5.29 6.24
CA ASP A 257 -33.51 -5.82 7.49
C ASP A 257 -32.53 -6.70 8.30
N GLY A 258 -31.32 -6.92 7.81
CA GLY A 258 -30.24 -7.62 8.51
C GLY A 258 -30.50 -9.12 8.74
N ARG A 259 -31.56 -9.70 8.17
CA ARG A 259 -32.01 -11.06 8.50
C ARG A 259 -31.64 -12.16 7.49
N CYS A 260 -31.13 -11.80 6.32
CA CYS A 260 -30.82 -12.76 5.25
C CYS A 260 -29.54 -12.45 4.45
N ALA A 261 -28.56 -11.79 5.03
CA ALA A 261 -27.28 -11.54 4.35
C ALA A 261 -26.46 -12.84 4.29
N THR A 262 -26.58 -13.58 3.22
CA THR A 262 -25.53 -14.54 2.82
C THR A 262 -24.29 -13.68 2.49
N ARG A 263 -23.21 -13.92 3.21
CA ARG A 263 -21.91 -13.25 2.94
C ARG A 263 -21.54 -13.50 1.50
N ASP A 264 -21.34 -12.42 0.75
CA ASP A 264 -20.81 -12.52 -0.59
C ASP A 264 -19.36 -13.02 -0.55
N LEU A 265 -19.13 -14.17 -1.16
CA LEU A 265 -17.82 -14.83 -1.28
C LEU A 265 -17.38 -14.89 -2.75
N SER A 266 -18.18 -14.38 -3.67
CA SER A 266 -17.85 -14.34 -5.10
C SER A 266 -17.02 -13.11 -5.41
N ALA A 267 -15.96 -13.29 -6.19
CA ALA A 267 -15.20 -12.16 -6.70
C ALA A 267 -15.86 -11.60 -7.95
N PRO A 268 -15.92 -10.26 -8.13
CA PRO A 268 -16.45 -9.65 -9.35
C PRO A 268 -15.58 -10.00 -10.54
N ALA A 269 -16.17 -10.41 -11.66
CA ALA A 269 -15.43 -10.81 -12.85
C ALA A 269 -15.17 -9.61 -13.77
N ALA A 270 -13.90 -9.25 -13.94
CA ALA A 270 -13.49 -8.19 -14.85
C ALA A 270 -13.27 -8.73 -16.28
N ASN A 271 -13.71 -7.98 -17.29
CA ASN A 271 -13.59 -8.31 -18.71
C ASN A 271 -13.06 -7.12 -19.51
N ILE A 272 -11.92 -7.27 -20.17
CA ILE A 272 -11.34 -6.24 -21.05
C ILE A 272 -12.10 -6.25 -22.38
N ARG A 273 -12.68 -5.11 -22.75
CA ARG A 273 -13.52 -4.98 -23.97
C ARG A 273 -12.85 -4.23 -25.12
N SER A 274 -11.92 -3.34 -24.81
CA SER A 274 -11.29 -2.49 -25.83
C SER A 274 -10.30 -3.19 -26.74
N ILE A 275 -9.75 -4.33 -26.32
CA ILE A 275 -8.64 -5.00 -26.99
C ILE A 275 -8.86 -6.51 -26.95
N ALA A 276 -8.94 -7.14 -28.11
CA ALA A 276 -9.03 -8.60 -28.18
C ALA A 276 -7.68 -9.26 -27.90
N GLU A 277 -7.71 -10.48 -27.36
CA GLU A 277 -6.52 -11.31 -27.19
C GLU A 277 -5.83 -11.55 -28.54
N GLY A 278 -4.53 -11.33 -28.61
CA GLY A 278 -3.73 -11.49 -29.82
C GLY A 278 -3.85 -10.34 -30.84
N ALA A 279 -4.60 -9.27 -30.52
CA ALA A 279 -4.79 -8.15 -31.44
C ALA A 279 -3.46 -7.56 -31.92
N ARG A 280 -3.43 -7.12 -33.19
CA ARG A 280 -2.28 -6.47 -33.81
C ARG A 280 -2.69 -5.12 -34.38
N PHE A 281 -2.00 -4.07 -33.99
CA PHE A 281 -2.24 -2.72 -34.47
C PHE A 281 -1.03 -2.23 -35.27
N ALA A 282 -1.30 -1.50 -36.36
CA ALA A 282 -0.24 -0.85 -37.12
C ALA A 282 0.41 0.29 -36.30
N ARG A 283 1.62 0.67 -36.68
CA ARG A 283 2.33 1.80 -36.07
C ARG A 283 1.47 3.06 -36.07
N GLY A 284 1.36 3.73 -34.91
CA GLY A 284 0.52 4.90 -34.74
C GLY A 284 -0.98 4.64 -34.62
N HIS A 285 -1.43 3.38 -34.76
CA HIS A 285 -2.82 2.98 -34.62
C HIS A 285 -3.07 2.17 -33.34
N GLY A 286 -2.12 2.15 -32.40
CA GLY A 286 -2.30 1.52 -31.11
C GLY A 286 -3.52 2.07 -30.36
N PRO A 287 -4.14 1.28 -29.48
CA PRO A 287 -5.30 1.72 -28.69
C PRO A 287 -4.97 2.93 -27.83
N ARG A 288 -5.95 3.81 -27.67
CA ARG A 288 -5.87 4.98 -26.81
C ARG A 288 -6.84 4.91 -25.65
N GLU A 289 -7.86 4.05 -25.74
CA GLU A 289 -8.84 3.84 -24.70
C GLU A 289 -8.77 2.41 -24.21
N LEU A 290 -8.75 2.23 -22.90
CA LEU A 290 -8.80 0.94 -22.22
C LEU A 290 -10.17 0.82 -21.56
N ARG A 291 -11.03 -0.08 -22.03
CA ARG A 291 -12.37 -0.34 -21.46
C ARG A 291 -12.42 -1.68 -20.77
N VAL A 292 -13.05 -1.68 -19.62
CA VAL A 292 -13.29 -2.87 -18.80
C VAL A 292 -14.74 -2.86 -18.37
N ASP A 293 -15.42 -3.98 -18.56
CA ASP A 293 -16.70 -4.26 -17.94
C ASP A 293 -16.48 -5.23 -16.78
N VAL A 294 -17.27 -5.08 -15.75
CA VAL A 294 -17.27 -5.97 -14.59
C VAL A 294 -18.68 -6.52 -14.47
N ASP A 295 -18.80 -7.84 -14.35
CA ASP A 295 -20.09 -8.46 -14.16
C ASP A 295 -20.75 -7.95 -12.86
N PRO A 296 -22.07 -7.75 -12.84
CA PRO A 296 -22.78 -7.31 -11.64
C PRO A 296 -22.45 -8.19 -10.43
N ASP A 297 -22.15 -7.54 -9.32
CA ASP A 297 -21.75 -8.21 -8.09
C ASP A 297 -22.74 -7.92 -6.96
N PRO A 298 -23.20 -8.93 -6.18
CA PRO A 298 -24.20 -8.74 -5.13
C PRO A 298 -23.82 -7.70 -4.06
N SER A 299 -22.53 -7.60 -3.72
CA SER A 299 -22.05 -6.62 -2.74
C SER A 299 -21.79 -5.25 -3.35
N GLY A 300 -21.80 -5.16 -4.68
CA GLY A 300 -21.45 -3.98 -5.46
C GLY A 300 -19.95 -3.74 -5.55
N LEU A 301 -19.53 -3.04 -6.58
CA LEU A 301 -18.13 -2.81 -6.92
C LEU A 301 -17.48 -1.77 -6.01
N LEU A 302 -16.30 -2.09 -5.46
CA LEU A 302 -15.45 -1.16 -4.71
C LEU A 302 -14.47 -0.44 -5.65
N GLY A 303 -13.96 -1.12 -6.68
CA GLY A 303 -13.10 -0.49 -7.65
C GLY A 303 -12.50 -1.42 -8.69
N VAL A 304 -12.07 -0.82 -9.80
CA VAL A 304 -11.38 -1.48 -10.92
C VAL A 304 -9.98 -0.90 -11.05
N LYS A 305 -9.00 -1.79 -11.23
CA LYS A 305 -7.60 -1.42 -11.43
C LYS A 305 -7.07 -2.05 -12.72
N LEU A 306 -6.22 -1.34 -13.42
CA LEU A 306 -5.51 -1.81 -14.60
C LEU A 306 -4.01 -1.89 -14.34
N ARG A 307 -3.36 -2.81 -15.05
CA ARG A 307 -1.91 -2.88 -15.16
C ARG A 307 -1.53 -3.11 -16.61
N LEU A 308 -0.74 -2.20 -17.18
CA LEU A 308 -0.31 -2.28 -18.56
C LEU A 308 1.21 -2.36 -18.61
N THR A 309 1.74 -3.48 -19.14
CA THR A 309 3.17 -3.68 -19.36
C THR A 309 3.49 -3.74 -20.84
N ARG A 310 4.70 -3.34 -21.19
CA ARG A 310 5.22 -3.28 -22.57
C ARG A 310 6.60 -3.89 -22.64
N VAL A 311 6.83 -4.76 -23.61
CA VAL A 311 8.17 -5.22 -24.01
C VAL A 311 8.47 -4.68 -25.39
N ASP A 312 9.60 -3.97 -25.51
CA ASP A 312 10.11 -3.45 -26.76
C ASP A 312 11.65 -3.55 -26.77
N HIS A 313 12.24 -4.10 -27.84
CA HIS A 313 13.69 -4.32 -27.98
C HIS A 313 14.34 -4.96 -26.72
N GLY A 314 13.67 -5.97 -26.14
CA GLY A 314 14.19 -6.67 -24.97
C GLY A 314 14.21 -5.84 -23.68
N ARG A 315 13.41 -4.77 -23.59
CA ARG A 315 13.22 -3.96 -22.37
C ARG A 315 11.78 -4.07 -21.90
N CYS A 316 11.61 -4.33 -20.62
CA CYS A 316 10.33 -4.28 -19.95
C CYS A 316 10.07 -2.87 -19.43
N SER A 317 8.87 -2.36 -19.66
CA SER A 317 8.34 -1.14 -19.08
C SER A 317 6.88 -1.32 -18.70
N TYR A 318 6.40 -0.54 -17.75
CA TYR A 318 5.00 -0.50 -17.36
C TYR A 318 4.45 0.93 -17.49
N PHE A 319 3.16 1.02 -17.73
CA PHE A 319 2.46 2.31 -17.72
C PHE A 319 2.19 2.71 -16.27
N SER A 320 2.67 3.88 -15.88
CA SER A 320 2.38 4.47 -14.58
C SER A 320 1.16 5.37 -14.73
N GLY A 321 0.03 5.01 -14.14
CA GLY A 321 -1.17 5.85 -14.13
C GLY A 321 -0.95 7.21 -13.45
N ARG A 322 0.05 7.29 -12.57
CA ARG A 322 0.42 8.53 -11.87
C ARG A 322 1.12 9.54 -12.79
N SER A 323 2.12 9.08 -13.55
CA SER A 323 2.93 9.95 -14.41
C SER A 323 2.48 9.91 -15.87
N GLU A 324 1.45 9.12 -16.16
CA GLU A 324 0.86 8.89 -17.49
C GLU A 324 1.88 8.54 -18.58
N ARG A 325 2.94 7.83 -18.20
CA ARG A 325 4.03 7.44 -19.11
C ARG A 325 4.54 6.04 -18.79
N PHE A 326 5.26 5.46 -19.75
CA PHE A 326 5.96 4.19 -19.55
C PHE A 326 7.26 4.38 -18.75
N VAL A 327 7.43 3.57 -17.72
CA VAL A 327 8.62 3.52 -16.86
C VAL A 327 9.33 2.19 -17.10
N VAL A 328 10.62 2.24 -17.42
CA VAL A 328 11.43 1.04 -17.64
C VAL A 328 11.75 0.36 -16.32
N THR A 329 11.48 -0.95 -16.23
CA THR A 329 11.74 -1.75 -15.02
C THR A 329 12.92 -2.69 -15.16
N GLY A 330 13.31 -3.06 -16.39
CA GLY A 330 14.41 -4.01 -16.60
C GLY A 330 14.63 -4.40 -18.05
N ARG A 331 15.56 -5.34 -18.24
CA ARG A 331 15.81 -6.00 -19.53
C ARG A 331 15.10 -7.35 -19.57
N GLY A 332 14.68 -7.78 -20.76
CA GLY A 332 13.97 -9.03 -21.01
C GLY A 332 12.46 -8.89 -21.00
N SER A 333 11.76 -10.00 -20.79
CA SER A 333 10.30 -10.04 -20.68
C SER A 333 9.81 -9.50 -19.35
N CYS A 334 8.67 -8.82 -19.35
CA CYS A 334 8.01 -8.43 -18.12
C CYS A 334 7.54 -9.66 -17.35
N ARG A 335 7.83 -9.70 -16.04
CA ARG A 335 7.33 -10.72 -15.12
C ARG A 335 5.90 -10.34 -14.69
N ALA A 336 5.18 -11.29 -14.11
CA ALA A 336 3.83 -11.03 -13.58
C ALA A 336 3.81 -9.98 -12.45
N SER A 337 4.95 -9.82 -11.73
CA SER A 337 5.14 -8.80 -10.70
C SER A 337 5.58 -7.44 -11.22
N ASP A 338 5.95 -7.33 -12.52
CA ASP A 338 6.44 -6.08 -13.07
C ASP A 338 5.26 -5.12 -13.33
N GLY A 339 5.44 -3.87 -12.90
CA GLY A 339 4.48 -2.81 -13.07
C GLY A 339 3.49 -2.66 -11.92
N PHE A 340 2.93 -1.48 -11.82
CA PHE A 340 1.98 -1.11 -10.79
C PHE A 340 0.56 -1.12 -11.32
N TRP A 341 -0.39 -1.43 -10.43
CA TRP A 341 -1.80 -1.27 -10.68
C TRP A 341 -2.19 0.20 -10.52
N PHE A 342 -3.03 0.71 -11.40
CA PHE A 342 -3.64 2.03 -11.28
C PHE A 342 -5.16 1.92 -11.32
N ALA A 343 -5.83 2.69 -10.46
CA ALA A 343 -7.28 2.73 -10.38
C ALA A 343 -7.87 3.44 -11.61
N VAL A 344 -9.00 2.94 -12.11
CA VAL A 344 -9.68 3.49 -13.27
C VAL A 344 -11.16 3.81 -13.01
N GLY A 345 -11.71 3.39 -11.88
CA GLY A 345 -13.08 3.69 -11.47
C GLY A 345 -13.65 2.64 -10.52
N ASP A 346 -14.92 2.83 -10.18
CA ASP A 346 -15.72 1.98 -9.30
C ASP A 346 -17.07 1.57 -9.92
N ARG A 347 -17.18 1.70 -11.25
CA ARG A 347 -18.39 1.37 -12.00
C ARG A 347 -18.22 0.07 -12.78
N GLU A 348 -19.32 -0.62 -13.04
CA GLU A 348 -19.37 -1.85 -13.83
C GLU A 348 -18.83 -1.64 -15.25
N GLU A 349 -19.09 -0.50 -15.85
CA GLU A 349 -18.44 -0.07 -17.10
C GLU A 349 -17.46 1.05 -16.79
N THR A 350 -16.19 0.82 -17.05
CA THR A 350 -15.15 1.82 -16.81
C THR A 350 -14.18 1.90 -17.99
N SER A 351 -13.67 3.11 -18.24
CA SER A 351 -12.68 3.33 -19.27
C SER A 351 -11.58 4.26 -18.80
N TYR A 352 -10.37 4.07 -19.33
CA TYR A 352 -9.23 4.93 -19.11
C TYR A 352 -8.70 5.43 -20.45
N LEU A 353 -8.66 6.75 -20.62
CA LEU A 353 -8.11 7.37 -21.82
C LEU A 353 -6.61 7.61 -21.64
N LEU A 354 -5.80 6.87 -22.37
CA LEU A 354 -4.36 7.06 -22.39
C LEU A 354 -4.01 8.47 -22.96
N PRO A 355 -2.96 9.14 -22.44
CA PRO A 355 -2.55 10.46 -22.90
C PRO A 355 -2.15 10.48 -24.39
N SER A 356 -1.67 9.32 -24.88
CA SER A 356 -1.33 9.11 -26.29
C SER A 356 -1.64 7.69 -26.73
N ARG A 357 -1.64 7.44 -28.05
CA ARG A 357 -1.70 6.08 -28.58
C ARG A 357 -0.48 5.28 -28.16
N LEU A 358 -0.68 3.99 -27.91
CA LEU A 358 0.39 3.10 -27.48
C LEU A 358 1.50 3.00 -28.54
N PRO A 359 2.76 3.21 -28.17
CA PRO A 359 3.88 3.07 -29.09
C PRO A 359 4.14 1.60 -29.45
N ARG A 360 5.07 1.36 -30.40
CA ARG A 360 5.45 0.00 -30.82
C ARG A 360 5.82 -0.86 -29.60
N GLY A 361 5.42 -2.15 -29.63
CA GLY A 361 5.78 -3.12 -28.60
C GLY A 361 4.80 -4.28 -28.47
N ARG A 362 5.19 -5.26 -27.66
CA ARG A 362 4.29 -6.32 -27.17
C ARG A 362 3.77 -5.91 -25.81
N TYR A 363 2.46 -5.96 -25.65
CA TYR A 363 1.75 -5.50 -24.47
C TYR A 363 1.05 -6.63 -23.74
N VAL A 364 0.94 -6.50 -22.43
CA VAL A 364 0.02 -7.25 -21.58
C VAL A 364 -0.80 -6.24 -20.80
N LEU A 365 -2.12 -6.28 -20.97
CA LEU A 365 -3.07 -5.54 -20.16
C LEU A 365 -3.76 -6.52 -19.22
N ASP A 366 -3.72 -6.24 -17.93
CA ASP A 366 -4.43 -6.94 -16.87
C ASP A 366 -5.49 -6.02 -16.29
N ALA A 367 -6.66 -6.55 -15.99
CA ALA A 367 -7.71 -5.92 -15.21
C ALA A 367 -7.93 -6.69 -13.91
N ASN A 368 -8.27 -5.97 -12.83
CA ASN A 368 -8.62 -6.53 -11.54
C ASN A 368 -9.81 -5.74 -10.97
N ALA A 369 -10.84 -6.43 -10.57
CA ALA A 369 -11.99 -5.84 -9.90
C ALA A 369 -12.01 -6.26 -8.43
N ILE A 370 -12.54 -5.39 -7.59
CA ILE A 370 -12.68 -5.59 -6.14
C ILE A 370 -14.09 -5.15 -5.78
N ASP A 371 -14.85 -5.99 -5.10
CA ASP A 371 -16.17 -5.68 -4.59
C ASP A 371 -16.14 -5.02 -3.19
N LYS A 372 -17.30 -4.60 -2.69
CA LYS A 372 -17.43 -4.01 -1.35
C LYS A 372 -17.33 -5.05 -0.22
N ALA A 373 -17.39 -6.34 -0.54
CA ALA A 373 -17.08 -7.45 0.37
C ALA A 373 -15.58 -7.79 0.38
N TYR A 374 -14.76 -7.05 -0.41
CA TYR A 374 -13.31 -7.22 -0.57
C TYR A 374 -12.88 -8.50 -1.27
N ASN A 375 -13.79 -9.19 -1.99
CA ASN A 375 -13.39 -10.25 -2.89
C ASN A 375 -12.70 -9.64 -4.12
N ARG A 376 -11.72 -10.36 -4.69
CA ARG A 376 -10.88 -9.86 -5.78
C ARG A 376 -10.82 -10.86 -6.92
N ASP A 377 -10.86 -10.34 -8.15
CA ASP A 377 -10.62 -11.13 -9.37
C ASP A 377 -9.10 -11.30 -9.58
N ASP A 378 -8.47 -12.15 -8.77
CA ASP A 378 -7.02 -12.37 -8.81
C ASP A 378 -6.61 -13.44 -9.83
N GLU A 379 -7.53 -14.24 -10.35
CA GLU A 379 -7.28 -15.23 -11.40
C GLU A 379 -7.07 -14.54 -12.75
N ARG A 380 -5.96 -14.87 -13.44
CA ARG A 380 -5.63 -14.28 -14.75
C ARG A 380 -6.16 -15.13 -15.89
N ARG A 381 -7.32 -14.78 -16.43
CA ARG A 381 -7.99 -15.45 -17.55
C ARG A 381 -7.67 -14.73 -18.87
N ARG A 382 -6.89 -15.41 -19.74
CA ARG A 382 -6.57 -14.86 -21.07
C ARG A 382 -7.82 -14.68 -21.91
N GLY A 383 -7.89 -13.53 -22.59
CA GLY A 383 -9.06 -13.15 -23.39
C GLY A 383 -10.22 -12.57 -22.56
N ALA A 384 -10.12 -12.56 -21.23
CA ALA A 384 -11.05 -11.93 -20.32
C ALA A 384 -10.38 -10.78 -19.55
N ASN A 385 -9.85 -11.04 -18.34
CA ASN A 385 -9.20 -10.01 -17.53
C ASN A 385 -7.69 -9.87 -17.80
N ARG A 386 -7.16 -10.62 -18.77
CA ARG A 386 -5.81 -10.50 -19.30
C ARG A 386 -5.82 -10.60 -20.81
N VAL A 387 -5.27 -9.61 -21.50
CA VAL A 387 -5.06 -9.64 -22.93
C VAL A 387 -3.61 -9.34 -23.31
N VAL A 388 -3.11 -10.08 -24.31
CA VAL A 388 -1.80 -9.87 -24.91
C VAL A 388 -2.02 -9.36 -26.33
N PHE A 389 -1.37 -8.25 -26.69
CA PHE A 389 -1.51 -7.64 -28.01
C PHE A 389 -0.22 -7.00 -28.48
N HIS A 390 -0.17 -6.58 -29.74
CA HIS A 390 1.00 -5.99 -30.37
C HIS A 390 0.67 -4.68 -31.08
N VAL A 391 1.60 -3.74 -31.00
CA VAL A 391 1.62 -2.51 -31.82
C VAL A 391 2.89 -2.54 -32.65
N GLY A 392 2.77 -2.45 -33.97
CA GLY A 392 3.86 -2.56 -34.96
C GLY A 392 4.71 -1.30 -35.15
#